data_c3fc2894c4a8fb8ad01970f04d887138
#
_entry.id   c3fc2894c4a8fb8ad01970f04d887138
#
_cell.length_a   1.000
_cell.length_b   1.000
_cell.length_c   1.000
_cell.angle_alpha   90.00
_cell.angle_beta   90.00
_cell.angle_gamma   90.00
#
_symmetry.space_group_name_H-M   'P 1'
#
loop_
_entity.id
_entity.type
_entity.pdbx_description
1 polymer ?
#
loop_
_entity_poly.entity_id
_entity_poly.type
_entity_poly.pdbx_seq_one_letter_code
_entity_poly.pdbx_strand_id
1 'polypeptide(L)'
;MIKRRAFLVGALGTVVLGIQTATATDVGAFAELPGVKLWFTDSGGTGVPLILLHANTGTSAVWANQVENFSRAGYRVIAFDRRGWGKSMANPATGPQPGSIAGDLDALAEYLKLDKFHLLGVAGGGFAALDYAAWRPEKLRSLVIAASTGQMADKEIADFSSRLEIPGLRKLPAVYREVGPSYRGANPDGTRRWIEIEEHARQTEASDQPLRTPNTFAKIETIPTPTLILAADADLLAPPALMLVWAAHVKKHEWAVVTDAGHAVTWEQPEMFNAKVLEFIQRH
;
A
#
# COMPACT_ATOMS: atom_id res chain seq x y z
N MET A 1 47.48 30.98 60.27
CA MET A 1 47.59 29.66 59.58
C MET A 1 46.18 29.14 59.28
N ILE A 2 45.72 29.31 58.07
CA ILE A 2 44.39 28.86 57.64
C ILE A 2 44.62 27.75 56.57
N LYS A 3 44.21 26.54 56.89
CA LYS A 3 44.32 25.37 55.97
C LYS A 3 43.14 25.43 54.96
N ARG A 4 43.48 25.55 53.67
CA ARG A 4 42.51 25.39 52.55
C ARG A 4 42.29 23.91 52.32
N ARG A 5 41.00 23.46 52.42
CA ARG A 5 40.58 22.14 51.96
C ARG A 5 40.18 22.27 50.47
N ALA A 6 40.79 21.42 49.62
CA ALA A 6 40.43 21.27 48.22
C ALA A 6 39.22 20.30 48.14
N PHE A 7 38.15 20.71 47.44
CA PHE A 7 37.04 19.84 47.03
C PHE A 7 37.34 19.29 45.63
N LEU A 8 37.46 17.97 45.53
CA LEU A 8 37.41 17.29 44.24
C LEU A 8 35.97 17.14 43.80
N VAL A 9 35.59 17.76 42.68
CA VAL A 9 34.34 17.52 41.97
C VAL A 9 34.56 16.44 40.95
N GLY A 10 34.04 15.25 41.22
CA GLY A 10 34.01 14.15 40.24
C GLY A 10 32.90 14.37 39.22
N ALA A 11 33.28 14.52 37.94
CA ALA A 11 32.32 14.55 36.85
C ALA A 11 31.88 13.10 36.50
N LEU A 12 30.64 12.76 36.81
CA LEU A 12 29.98 11.58 36.27
C LEU A 12 29.57 11.86 34.81
N GLY A 13 30.31 11.31 33.87
CA GLY A 13 29.92 11.29 32.48
C GLY A 13 28.81 10.29 32.24
N THR A 14 27.59 10.77 31.94
CA THR A 14 26.48 9.95 31.50
C THR A 14 26.72 9.57 30.03
N VAL A 15 27.09 8.30 29.78
CA VAL A 15 27.10 7.75 28.42
C VAL A 15 25.66 7.47 28.02
N VAL A 16 25.08 8.33 27.18
CA VAL A 16 23.82 8.05 26.52
C VAL A 16 24.12 7.11 25.35
N LEU A 17 23.87 5.81 25.54
CA LEU A 17 23.81 4.87 24.41
C LEU A 17 22.55 5.22 23.60
N GLY A 18 22.76 5.85 22.45
CA GLY A 18 21.74 6.01 21.43
C GLY A 18 21.35 4.64 20.89
N ILE A 19 20.21 4.11 21.30
CA ILE A 19 19.58 2.97 20.65
C ILE A 19 19.09 3.50 19.31
N GLN A 20 19.86 3.26 18.24
CA GLN A 20 19.33 3.37 16.88
C GLN A 20 18.32 2.24 16.72
N THR A 21 17.04 2.59 16.82
CA THR A 21 15.97 1.69 16.36
C THR A 21 16.09 1.56 14.85
N ALA A 22 16.62 0.44 14.37
CA ALA A 22 16.49 0.06 12.97
C ALA A 22 14.99 0.09 12.63
N THR A 23 14.60 0.93 11.69
CA THR A 23 13.22 0.95 11.22
C THR A 23 12.93 -0.40 10.57
N ALA A 24 11.82 -1.04 10.95
CA ALA A 24 11.41 -2.38 10.52
C ALA A 24 11.30 -2.58 8.99
N THR A 25 11.52 -1.54 8.20
CA THR A 25 11.39 -1.50 6.74
C THR A 25 12.61 -2.00 5.96
N ASP A 26 13.78 -2.19 6.61
CA ASP A 26 15.01 -2.64 5.92
C ASP A 26 15.24 -4.16 5.99
N VAL A 27 14.44 -4.88 6.76
CA VAL A 27 14.53 -6.35 6.85
C VAL A 27 13.51 -6.97 5.91
N GLY A 28 13.96 -7.40 4.74
CA GLY A 28 13.15 -8.11 3.74
C GLY A 28 13.93 -9.27 3.13
N ALA A 29 13.26 -10.04 2.30
CA ALA A 29 13.81 -11.20 1.63
C ALA A 29 13.40 -11.22 0.15
N PHE A 30 14.08 -12.06 -0.62
CA PHE A 30 13.67 -12.37 -1.98
C PHE A 30 13.00 -13.74 -2.05
N ALA A 31 11.87 -13.82 -2.75
CA ALA A 31 11.26 -15.05 -3.18
C ALA A 31 11.59 -15.30 -4.66
N GLU A 32 12.17 -16.45 -4.99
CA GLU A 32 12.36 -16.88 -6.37
C GLU A 32 11.04 -17.49 -6.86
N LEU A 33 10.30 -16.72 -7.65
CA LEU A 33 8.97 -17.08 -8.15
C LEU A 33 9.00 -17.21 -9.69
N PRO A 34 8.00 -17.83 -10.32
CA PRO A 34 7.94 -17.92 -11.77
C PRO A 34 8.01 -16.54 -12.45
N GLY A 35 9.08 -16.28 -13.17
CA GLY A 35 9.30 -15.05 -13.93
C GLY A 35 9.76 -13.83 -13.11
N VAL A 36 9.99 -13.96 -11.79
CA VAL A 36 10.41 -12.83 -10.96
C VAL A 36 11.20 -13.29 -9.74
N LYS A 37 12.26 -12.54 -9.41
CA LYS A 37 12.86 -12.51 -8.09
C LYS A 37 12.20 -11.40 -7.30
N LEU A 38 11.21 -11.76 -6.49
CA LEU A 38 10.29 -10.82 -5.82
C LEU A 38 10.83 -10.42 -4.45
N TRP A 39 11.02 -9.12 -4.25
CA TRP A 39 11.34 -8.57 -2.95
C TRP A 39 10.08 -8.42 -2.10
N PHE A 40 10.14 -8.86 -0.85
CA PHE A 40 9.07 -8.67 0.12
C PHE A 40 9.60 -8.41 1.52
N THR A 41 8.78 -7.76 2.34
CA THR A 41 8.95 -7.61 3.78
C THR A 41 7.89 -8.44 4.49
N ASP A 42 8.22 -9.02 5.63
CA ASP A 42 7.34 -9.84 6.45
C ASP A 42 7.61 -9.52 7.92
N SER A 43 6.60 -9.03 8.62
CA SER A 43 6.73 -8.73 10.05
C SER A 43 6.93 -9.97 10.93
N GLY A 44 6.75 -11.16 10.35
CA GLY A 44 6.78 -12.41 11.09
C GLY A 44 5.59 -12.59 12.02
N GLY A 45 5.72 -13.56 12.94
CA GLY A 45 4.68 -13.91 13.90
C GLY A 45 3.67 -14.93 13.37
N THR A 46 2.72 -15.32 14.25
CA THR A 46 1.69 -16.33 13.98
C THR A 46 0.29 -15.75 13.77
N GLY A 47 0.21 -14.42 13.69
CA GLY A 47 -1.05 -13.70 13.47
C GLY A 47 -1.66 -13.99 12.10
N VAL A 48 -2.92 -13.59 11.93
CA VAL A 48 -3.60 -13.68 10.63
C VAL A 48 -2.81 -12.85 9.62
N PRO A 49 -2.47 -13.40 8.43
CA PRO A 49 -1.73 -12.65 7.42
C PRO A 49 -2.56 -11.51 6.83
N LEU A 50 -1.89 -10.37 6.63
CA LEU A 50 -2.40 -9.19 5.92
C LEU A 50 -1.39 -8.82 4.84
N ILE A 51 -1.78 -8.92 3.57
CA ILE A 51 -0.93 -8.57 2.43
C ILE A 51 -1.26 -7.18 1.91
N LEU A 52 -0.23 -6.36 1.66
CA LEU A 52 -0.33 -4.97 1.25
C LEU A 52 0.21 -4.78 -0.17
N LEU A 53 -0.63 -4.22 -1.07
CA LEU A 53 -0.31 -3.90 -2.47
C LEU A 53 -0.16 -2.39 -2.66
N HIS A 54 1.05 -1.95 -2.98
CA HIS A 54 1.38 -0.53 -3.14
C HIS A 54 0.84 0.10 -4.43
N ALA A 55 0.73 1.43 -4.44
CA ALA A 55 0.40 2.25 -5.61
C ALA A 55 1.49 2.20 -6.69
N ASN A 56 1.20 2.77 -7.88
CA ASN A 56 2.18 2.86 -8.97
C ASN A 56 3.40 3.74 -8.61
N THR A 57 3.22 4.68 -7.72
CA THR A 57 4.21 5.64 -7.22
C THR A 57 4.90 5.20 -5.94
N GLY A 58 4.68 3.96 -5.50
CA GLY A 58 5.26 3.43 -4.27
C GLY A 58 5.94 2.08 -4.44
N THR A 59 6.54 1.62 -3.34
CA THR A 59 7.11 0.30 -3.13
C THR A 59 6.63 -0.25 -1.79
N SER A 60 7.12 -1.40 -1.35
CA SER A 60 6.88 -1.90 0.01
C SER A 60 7.29 -0.90 1.12
N ALA A 61 8.18 0.04 0.82
CA ALA A 61 8.64 1.05 1.78
C ALA A 61 7.57 2.08 2.19
N VAL A 62 6.52 2.29 1.39
CA VAL A 62 5.43 3.22 1.75
C VAL A 62 4.60 2.73 2.95
N TRP A 63 4.71 1.46 3.30
CA TRP A 63 3.88 0.81 4.30
C TRP A 63 4.42 0.84 5.73
N ALA A 64 5.48 1.61 6.00
CA ALA A 64 6.15 1.60 7.31
C ALA A 64 5.16 1.81 8.48
N ASN A 65 4.28 2.81 8.39
CA ASN A 65 3.27 3.09 9.42
C ASN A 65 2.24 1.97 9.56
N GLN A 66 1.82 1.36 8.45
CA GLN A 66 0.85 0.27 8.41
C GLN A 66 1.46 -1.01 8.99
N VAL A 67 2.69 -1.35 8.58
CA VAL A 67 3.41 -2.54 9.09
C VAL A 67 3.55 -2.45 10.61
N GLU A 68 4.00 -1.32 11.14
CA GLU A 68 4.16 -1.12 12.57
C GLU A 68 2.81 -1.24 13.31
N ASN A 69 1.77 -0.55 12.82
CA ASN A 69 0.47 -0.50 13.49
C ASN A 69 -0.24 -1.87 13.47
N PHE A 70 -0.31 -2.51 12.29
CA PHE A 70 -1.02 -3.79 12.14
C PHE A 70 -0.27 -4.94 12.81
N SER A 71 1.07 -4.92 12.83
CA SER A 71 1.86 -5.92 13.58
C SER A 71 1.63 -5.81 15.08
N ARG A 72 1.55 -4.58 15.63
CA ARG A 72 1.19 -4.37 17.04
C ARG A 72 -0.23 -4.84 17.35
N ALA A 73 -1.13 -4.79 16.38
CA ALA A 73 -2.49 -5.32 16.51
C ALA A 73 -2.56 -6.85 16.37
N GLY A 74 -1.43 -7.53 16.17
CA GLY A 74 -1.32 -8.99 16.15
C GLY A 74 -1.43 -9.63 14.76
N TYR A 75 -1.40 -8.86 13.66
CA TYR A 75 -1.37 -9.39 12.30
C TYR A 75 0.07 -9.70 11.84
N ARG A 76 0.24 -10.72 10.99
CA ARG A 76 1.47 -10.91 10.22
C ARG A 76 1.36 -10.09 8.95
N VAL A 77 2.10 -8.99 8.87
CA VAL A 77 2.00 -8.02 7.76
C VAL A 77 3.06 -8.31 6.72
N ILE A 78 2.63 -8.48 5.48
CA ILE A 78 3.46 -8.79 4.33
C ILE A 78 3.26 -7.69 3.28
N ALA A 79 4.34 -7.08 2.81
CA ALA A 79 4.32 -6.12 1.72
C ALA A 79 5.39 -6.51 0.70
N PHE A 80 5.11 -6.39 -0.60
CA PHE A 80 6.08 -6.73 -1.62
C PHE A 80 6.18 -5.64 -2.70
N ASP A 81 7.35 -5.54 -3.31
CA ASP A 81 7.57 -4.72 -4.49
C ASP A 81 7.04 -5.48 -5.70
N ARG A 82 6.14 -4.86 -6.48
CA ARG A 82 5.66 -5.46 -7.71
C ARG A 82 6.81 -5.66 -8.71
N ARG A 83 6.68 -6.59 -9.63
CA ARG A 83 7.64 -6.82 -10.71
C ARG A 83 7.90 -5.52 -11.48
N GLY A 84 9.18 -5.10 -11.57
CA GLY A 84 9.58 -3.83 -12.17
C GLY A 84 9.48 -2.61 -11.22
N TRP A 85 9.24 -2.84 -9.94
CA TRP A 85 9.26 -1.81 -8.89
C TRP A 85 10.27 -2.14 -7.80
N GLY A 86 10.80 -1.10 -7.18
CA GLY A 86 11.70 -1.20 -6.04
C GLY A 86 12.85 -2.18 -6.27
N LYS A 87 12.95 -3.19 -5.41
CA LYS A 87 14.01 -4.20 -5.43
C LYS A 87 13.64 -5.46 -6.24
N SER A 88 12.38 -5.63 -6.67
CA SER A 88 11.95 -6.80 -7.44
C SER A 88 12.49 -6.80 -8.86
N MET A 89 13.00 -7.94 -9.32
CA MET A 89 13.64 -8.09 -10.63
C MET A 89 12.89 -9.10 -11.50
N ALA A 90 12.51 -8.70 -12.71
CA ALA A 90 11.97 -9.63 -13.69
C ALA A 90 13.03 -10.72 -14.02
N ASN A 91 12.60 -11.96 -14.14
CA ASN A 91 13.47 -13.10 -14.45
C ASN A 91 12.85 -13.94 -15.60
N PRO A 92 13.08 -13.55 -16.89
CA PRO A 92 12.53 -14.25 -18.04
C PRO A 92 12.96 -15.71 -18.14
N ALA A 93 14.07 -16.08 -17.51
CA ALA A 93 14.58 -17.45 -17.53
C ALA A 93 13.72 -18.43 -16.71
N THR A 94 12.93 -17.92 -15.74
CA THR A 94 12.13 -18.75 -14.83
C THR A 94 10.63 -18.71 -15.09
N GLY A 95 10.17 -17.87 -16.03
CA GLY A 95 8.75 -17.79 -16.33
C GLY A 95 8.34 -16.65 -17.25
N PRO A 96 7.06 -16.58 -17.63
CA PRO A 96 6.56 -15.63 -18.61
C PRO A 96 6.66 -14.17 -18.16
N GLN A 97 6.82 -13.26 -19.14
CA GLN A 97 6.81 -11.82 -18.94
C GLN A 97 5.62 -11.19 -19.67
N PRO A 98 5.08 -10.09 -19.19
CA PRO A 98 5.40 -9.39 -17.93
C PRO A 98 4.76 -10.03 -16.69
N GLY A 99 4.01 -11.12 -16.83
CA GLY A 99 3.20 -11.71 -15.76
C GLY A 99 2.00 -10.82 -15.37
N SER A 100 1.45 -11.03 -14.18
CA SER A 100 0.43 -10.15 -13.60
C SER A 100 0.66 -9.99 -12.10
N ILE A 101 0.27 -8.84 -11.54
CA ILE A 101 0.42 -8.58 -10.10
C ILE A 101 -0.35 -9.62 -9.27
N ALA A 102 -1.57 -9.98 -9.72
CA ALA A 102 -2.37 -11.00 -9.05
C ALA A 102 -1.73 -12.40 -9.12
N GLY A 103 -1.04 -12.72 -10.21
CA GLY A 103 -0.28 -13.98 -10.34
C GLY A 103 0.95 -14.01 -9.43
N ASP A 104 1.70 -12.91 -9.34
CA ASP A 104 2.85 -12.80 -8.44
C ASP A 104 2.43 -12.85 -6.97
N LEU A 105 1.28 -12.24 -6.62
CA LEU A 105 0.68 -12.34 -5.30
C LEU A 105 0.32 -13.80 -4.95
N ASP A 106 -0.34 -14.52 -5.86
CA ASP A 106 -0.71 -15.92 -5.64
C ASP A 106 0.53 -16.80 -5.40
N ALA A 107 1.56 -16.63 -6.26
CA ALA A 107 2.83 -17.33 -6.11
C ALA A 107 3.57 -16.99 -4.81
N LEU A 108 3.53 -15.72 -4.35
CA LEU A 108 4.09 -15.33 -3.06
C LEU A 108 3.31 -15.95 -1.90
N ALA A 109 1.97 -15.96 -1.98
CA ALA A 109 1.13 -16.58 -0.95
C ALA A 109 1.41 -18.09 -0.84
N GLU A 110 1.61 -18.79 -1.96
CA GLU A 110 2.02 -20.20 -1.97
C GLU A 110 3.42 -20.40 -1.40
N TYR A 111 4.40 -19.57 -1.80
CA TYR A 111 5.78 -19.61 -1.28
C TYR A 111 5.80 -19.45 0.25
N LEU A 112 4.99 -18.54 0.79
CA LEU A 112 4.86 -18.29 2.23
C LEU A 112 3.90 -19.26 2.93
N LYS A 113 3.28 -20.20 2.19
CA LYS A 113 2.32 -21.20 2.69
C LYS A 113 1.13 -20.56 3.39
N LEU A 114 0.60 -19.48 2.81
CA LEU A 114 -0.58 -18.79 3.34
C LEU A 114 -1.84 -19.47 2.83
N ASP A 115 -2.70 -19.91 3.76
CA ASP A 115 -4.00 -20.52 3.44
C ASP A 115 -5.03 -19.41 3.14
N LYS A 116 -5.32 -18.57 4.13
CA LYS A 116 -6.23 -17.42 4.02
C LYS A 116 -5.65 -16.17 4.64
N PHE A 117 -5.87 -15.03 3.98
CA PHE A 117 -5.31 -13.74 4.41
C PHE A 117 -6.27 -12.59 4.13
N HIS A 118 -6.05 -11.44 4.78
CA HIS A 118 -6.63 -10.17 4.39
C HIS A 118 -5.79 -9.54 3.29
N LEU A 119 -6.43 -8.92 2.30
CA LEU A 119 -5.75 -8.25 1.19
C LEU A 119 -6.11 -6.76 1.20
N LEU A 120 -5.10 -5.89 1.18
CA LEU A 120 -5.26 -4.45 1.08
C LEU A 120 -4.50 -3.92 -0.13
N GLY A 121 -5.21 -3.19 -1.00
CA GLY A 121 -4.61 -2.53 -2.16
C GLY A 121 -4.95 -1.06 -2.24
N VAL A 122 -3.95 -0.21 -2.50
CA VAL A 122 -4.16 1.23 -2.72
C VAL A 122 -3.90 1.60 -4.17
N ALA A 123 -4.68 2.51 -4.73
CA ALA A 123 -4.52 3.03 -6.10
C ALA A 123 -4.36 1.89 -7.12
N GLY A 124 -3.19 1.81 -7.79
CA GLY A 124 -2.86 0.72 -8.71
C GLY A 124 -2.82 -0.67 -8.07
N GLY A 125 -2.43 -0.77 -6.80
CA GLY A 125 -2.54 -2.00 -6.01
C GLY A 125 -4.00 -2.44 -5.81
N GLY A 126 -4.93 -1.48 -5.74
CA GLY A 126 -6.37 -1.76 -5.68
C GLY A 126 -6.91 -2.41 -6.95
N PHE A 127 -6.36 -2.08 -8.12
CA PHE A 127 -6.72 -2.73 -9.38
C PHE A 127 -6.43 -4.24 -9.34
N ALA A 128 -5.22 -4.57 -8.91
CA ALA A 128 -4.77 -5.95 -8.80
C ALA A 128 -5.48 -6.71 -7.67
N ALA A 129 -5.83 -6.03 -6.58
CA ALA A 129 -6.56 -6.63 -5.48
C ALA A 129 -7.99 -7.04 -5.88
N LEU A 130 -8.69 -6.22 -6.68
CA LEU A 130 -9.99 -6.58 -7.27
C LEU A 130 -9.86 -7.75 -8.25
N ASP A 131 -8.82 -7.74 -9.10
CA ASP A 131 -8.53 -8.84 -10.03
C ASP A 131 -8.26 -10.16 -9.28
N TYR A 132 -7.47 -10.11 -8.21
CA TYR A 132 -7.19 -11.26 -7.35
C TYR A 132 -8.45 -11.77 -6.65
N ALA A 133 -9.24 -10.88 -6.06
CA ALA A 133 -10.44 -11.24 -5.32
C ALA A 133 -11.51 -11.93 -6.19
N ALA A 134 -11.61 -11.54 -7.46
CA ALA A 134 -12.49 -12.21 -8.41
C ALA A 134 -11.93 -13.57 -8.87
N TRP A 135 -10.63 -13.77 -8.83
CA TRP A 135 -9.97 -15.01 -9.28
C TRP A 135 -9.78 -16.02 -8.15
N ARG A 136 -9.41 -15.57 -6.94
CA ARG A 136 -9.10 -16.41 -5.77
C ARG A 136 -9.89 -16.00 -4.52
N PRO A 137 -11.21 -15.88 -4.59
CA PRO A 137 -12.00 -15.42 -3.45
C PRO A 137 -11.85 -16.32 -2.23
N GLU A 138 -11.59 -17.62 -2.43
CA GLU A 138 -11.41 -18.60 -1.36
C GLU A 138 -10.15 -18.36 -0.50
N LYS A 139 -9.17 -17.66 -1.03
CA LYS A 139 -7.94 -17.26 -0.31
C LYS A 139 -8.14 -16.05 0.59
N LEU A 140 -9.23 -15.31 0.42
CA LEU A 140 -9.43 -14.06 1.13
C LEU A 140 -10.36 -14.21 2.33
N ARG A 141 -9.94 -13.64 3.47
CA ARG A 141 -10.80 -13.34 4.62
C ARG A 141 -11.62 -12.09 4.37
N SER A 142 -10.92 -11.02 3.96
CA SER A 142 -11.53 -9.76 3.56
C SER A 142 -10.65 -9.02 2.57
N LEU A 143 -11.22 -8.01 1.94
CA LEU A 143 -10.59 -7.15 0.94
C LEU A 143 -10.71 -5.69 1.37
N VAL A 144 -9.63 -4.91 1.25
CA VAL A 144 -9.64 -3.46 1.43
C VAL A 144 -9.13 -2.80 0.15
N ILE A 145 -9.93 -1.92 -0.42
CA ILE A 145 -9.56 -1.12 -1.60
C ILE A 145 -9.58 0.35 -1.21
N ALA A 146 -8.43 1.02 -1.28
CA ALA A 146 -8.33 2.41 -0.90
C ALA A 146 -7.85 3.31 -2.05
N ALA A 147 -8.39 4.52 -2.15
CA ALA A 147 -7.99 5.56 -3.09
C ALA A 147 -7.77 4.99 -4.52
N SER A 148 -8.74 4.25 -5.06
CA SER A 148 -8.55 3.49 -6.29
C SER A 148 -9.74 3.66 -7.25
N THR A 149 -9.44 3.91 -8.53
CA THR A 149 -10.46 3.91 -9.59
C THR A 149 -10.92 2.50 -9.97
N GLY A 150 -10.30 1.44 -9.41
CA GLY A 150 -10.54 0.06 -9.76
C GLY A 150 -10.08 -0.34 -11.17
N GLN A 151 -9.59 0.60 -11.98
CA GLN A 151 -9.28 0.42 -13.41
C GLN A 151 -10.42 -0.26 -14.17
N MET A 152 -11.67 0.23 -13.95
CA MET A 152 -12.85 -0.32 -14.60
C MET A 152 -12.84 -0.05 -16.10
N ALA A 153 -13.16 -1.09 -16.88
CA ALA A 153 -13.21 -1.03 -18.35
C ALA A 153 -14.59 -0.62 -18.88
N ASP A 154 -15.56 -0.42 -18.00
CA ASP A 154 -16.93 -0.05 -18.40
C ASP A 154 -17.00 1.40 -18.89
N LYS A 155 -17.78 1.60 -19.98
CA LYS A 155 -17.92 2.91 -20.62
C LYS A 155 -18.51 3.97 -19.67
N GLU A 156 -19.43 3.60 -18.81
CA GLU A 156 -20.05 4.50 -17.86
C GLU A 156 -19.02 5.19 -16.96
N ILE A 157 -18.07 4.41 -16.42
CA ILE A 157 -17.05 4.97 -15.54
C ILE A 157 -16.01 5.77 -16.33
N ALA A 158 -15.70 5.36 -17.56
CA ALA A 158 -14.82 6.13 -18.44
C ALA A 158 -15.44 7.50 -18.78
N ASP A 159 -16.71 7.55 -19.13
CA ASP A 159 -17.46 8.78 -19.43
C ASP A 159 -17.57 9.66 -18.16
N PHE A 160 -17.77 9.08 -16.99
CA PHE A 160 -17.82 9.82 -15.73
C PHE A 160 -16.45 10.39 -15.35
N SER A 161 -15.41 9.57 -15.44
CA SER A 161 -14.02 9.99 -15.18
C SER A 161 -13.58 11.14 -16.07
N SER A 162 -13.94 11.10 -17.37
CA SER A 162 -13.60 12.18 -18.32
C SER A 162 -14.21 13.54 -17.93
N ARG A 163 -15.38 13.54 -17.31
CA ARG A 163 -16.04 14.77 -16.82
C ARG A 163 -15.41 15.32 -15.53
N LEU A 164 -14.71 14.48 -14.79
CA LEU A 164 -14.00 14.88 -13.57
C LEU A 164 -12.53 15.24 -13.85
N GLU A 165 -12.08 15.10 -15.11
CA GLU A 165 -10.68 15.38 -15.45
C GLU A 165 -10.34 16.86 -15.24
N ILE A 166 -9.29 17.10 -14.46
CA ILE A 166 -8.75 18.44 -14.22
C ILE A 166 -7.71 18.74 -15.29
N PRO A 167 -7.94 19.76 -16.16
CA PRO A 167 -7.01 20.12 -17.22
C PRO A 167 -5.59 20.36 -16.68
N GLY A 168 -4.61 19.66 -17.25
CA GLY A 168 -3.21 19.81 -16.87
C GLY A 168 -2.76 19.05 -15.63
N LEU A 169 -3.66 18.48 -14.83
CA LEU A 169 -3.29 17.73 -13.61
C LEU A 169 -2.25 16.64 -13.90
N ARG A 170 -2.44 15.87 -14.97
CA ARG A 170 -1.53 14.75 -15.33
C ARG A 170 -0.12 15.19 -15.73
N LYS A 171 0.08 16.49 -16.01
CA LYS A 171 1.40 17.06 -16.34
C LYS A 171 2.18 17.53 -15.11
N LEU A 172 1.52 17.62 -13.96
CA LEU A 172 2.18 17.99 -12.72
C LEU A 172 3.05 16.83 -12.19
N PRO A 173 4.13 17.12 -11.46
CA PRO A 173 4.84 16.10 -10.67
C PRO A 173 3.89 15.30 -9.78
N ALA A 174 4.21 14.03 -9.53
CA ALA A 174 3.34 13.12 -8.78
C ALA A 174 2.94 13.66 -7.41
N VAL A 175 3.85 14.32 -6.70
CA VAL A 175 3.59 14.92 -5.38
C VAL A 175 2.42 15.91 -5.38
N TYR A 176 2.22 16.65 -6.47
CA TYR A 176 1.09 17.62 -6.57
C TYR A 176 -0.23 16.96 -6.99
N ARG A 177 -0.16 15.78 -7.58
CA ARG A 177 -1.34 15.02 -7.98
C ARG A 177 -1.85 14.09 -6.88
N GLU A 178 -0.93 13.58 -6.06
CA GLU A 178 -1.18 12.47 -5.14
C GLU A 178 -1.16 12.87 -3.68
N VAL A 179 -0.26 13.80 -3.29
CA VAL A 179 -0.18 14.25 -1.88
C VAL A 179 -1.00 15.53 -1.69
N GLY A 180 -1.92 15.51 -0.75
CA GLY A 180 -2.81 16.64 -0.46
C GLY A 180 -2.07 17.92 -0.04
N PRO A 181 -2.61 19.12 -0.38
CA PRO A 181 -1.95 20.39 -0.08
C PRO A 181 -1.80 20.63 1.43
N SER A 182 -2.76 20.20 2.24
CA SER A 182 -2.67 20.30 3.71
C SER A 182 -1.46 19.55 4.24
N TYR A 183 -1.25 18.30 3.80
CA TYR A 183 -0.11 17.49 4.22
C TYR A 183 1.22 18.10 3.75
N ARG A 184 1.31 18.52 2.49
CA ARG A 184 2.54 19.15 1.97
C ARG A 184 2.93 20.40 2.73
N GLY A 185 1.95 21.20 3.16
CA GLY A 185 2.19 22.40 3.96
C GLY A 185 2.53 22.09 5.42
N ALA A 186 1.90 21.11 6.02
CA ALA A 186 2.07 20.77 7.42
C ALA A 186 3.30 19.87 7.67
N ASN A 187 3.69 19.03 6.71
CA ASN A 187 4.76 18.04 6.85
C ASN A 187 5.73 18.05 5.65
N PRO A 188 6.59 19.08 5.54
CA PRO A 188 7.55 19.15 4.43
C PRO A 188 8.57 17.99 4.44
N ASP A 189 8.95 17.47 5.59
CA ASP A 189 9.88 16.34 5.71
C ASP A 189 9.24 15.04 5.22
N GLY A 190 8.01 14.77 5.64
CA GLY A 190 7.22 13.65 5.13
C GLY A 190 6.98 13.74 3.62
N THR A 191 6.75 14.95 3.12
CA THR A 191 6.60 15.20 1.67
C THR A 191 7.88 14.87 0.91
N ARG A 192 9.07 15.30 1.40
CA ARG A 192 10.36 14.95 0.78
C ARG A 192 10.60 13.44 0.78
N ARG A 193 10.31 12.79 1.91
CA ARG A 193 10.45 11.34 2.00
C ARG A 193 9.55 10.59 1.02
N TRP A 194 8.32 11.07 0.83
CA TRP A 194 7.40 10.50 -0.16
C TRP A 194 7.95 10.64 -1.60
N ILE A 195 8.49 11.82 -1.94
CA ILE A 195 9.13 12.08 -3.26
C ILE A 195 10.31 11.13 -3.48
N GLU A 196 11.19 10.96 -2.48
CA GLU A 196 12.34 10.05 -2.57
C GLU A 196 11.90 8.61 -2.89
N ILE A 197 10.80 8.14 -2.28
CA ILE A 197 10.27 6.81 -2.57
C ILE A 197 9.69 6.75 -3.99
N GLU A 198 8.96 7.77 -4.40
CA GLU A 198 8.31 7.84 -5.73
C GLU A 198 9.33 7.84 -6.87
N GLU A 199 10.37 8.66 -6.76
CA GLU A 199 11.45 8.78 -7.76
C GLU A 199 12.20 7.45 -7.98
N HIS A 200 12.23 6.57 -6.98
CA HIS A 200 12.89 5.26 -7.03
C HIS A 200 11.92 4.09 -7.10
N ALA A 201 10.61 4.36 -7.21
CA ALA A 201 9.61 3.30 -7.17
C ALA A 201 9.66 2.42 -8.42
N ARG A 202 9.48 3.01 -9.60
CA ARG A 202 9.43 2.27 -10.86
C ARG A 202 10.81 2.21 -11.52
N GLN A 203 11.22 1.00 -11.93
CA GLN A 203 12.46 0.82 -12.69
C GLN A 203 12.30 1.34 -14.12
N THR A 204 13.38 1.89 -14.71
CA THR A 204 13.33 2.60 -16.00
C THR A 204 12.79 1.76 -17.15
N GLU A 205 13.09 0.46 -17.18
CA GLU A 205 12.69 -0.45 -18.26
C GLU A 205 11.54 -1.39 -17.86
N ALA A 206 10.84 -1.07 -16.76
CA ALA A 206 9.78 -1.92 -16.28
C ALA A 206 8.60 -1.98 -17.25
N SER A 207 8.24 -3.19 -17.66
CA SER A 207 6.99 -3.44 -18.40
C SER A 207 5.79 -3.37 -17.45
N ASP A 208 4.69 -2.81 -17.93
CA ASP A 208 3.44 -2.83 -17.20
C ASP A 208 2.90 -4.26 -17.09
N GLN A 209 2.53 -4.65 -15.88
CA GLN A 209 1.84 -5.91 -15.66
C GLN A 209 0.34 -5.72 -15.92
N PRO A 210 -0.24 -6.45 -16.88
CA PRO A 210 -1.68 -6.38 -17.11
C PRO A 210 -2.45 -7.02 -15.94
N LEU A 211 -3.72 -6.67 -15.81
CA LEU A 211 -4.66 -7.49 -15.05
C LEU A 211 -4.82 -8.86 -15.74
N ARG A 212 -5.11 -9.91 -15.00
CA ARG A 212 -5.41 -11.25 -15.57
C ARG A 212 -6.59 -11.18 -16.53
N THR A 213 -7.61 -10.45 -16.11
CA THR A 213 -8.75 -10.05 -16.94
C THR A 213 -9.13 -8.62 -16.61
N PRO A 214 -9.68 -7.84 -17.56
CA PRO A 214 -10.13 -6.49 -17.29
C PRO A 214 -11.09 -6.44 -16.10
N ASN A 215 -10.97 -5.44 -15.23
CA ASN A 215 -11.98 -5.20 -14.22
C ASN A 215 -13.21 -4.58 -14.89
N THR A 216 -14.36 -5.22 -14.72
CA THR A 216 -15.66 -4.76 -15.19
C THR A 216 -16.67 -4.83 -14.05
N PHE A 217 -17.78 -4.12 -14.14
CA PHE A 217 -18.86 -4.22 -13.17
C PHE A 217 -19.33 -5.67 -13.01
N ALA A 218 -19.56 -6.38 -14.10
CA ALA A 218 -19.96 -7.77 -14.08
C ALA A 218 -18.93 -8.68 -13.33
N LYS A 219 -17.62 -8.41 -13.49
CA LYS A 219 -16.58 -9.13 -12.78
C LYS A 219 -16.60 -8.85 -11.29
N ILE A 220 -16.64 -7.58 -10.87
CA ILE A 220 -16.59 -7.26 -9.44
C ILE A 220 -17.87 -7.65 -8.70
N GLU A 221 -19.01 -7.77 -9.38
CA GLU A 221 -20.25 -8.30 -8.84
C GLU A 221 -20.15 -9.78 -8.42
N THR A 222 -19.18 -10.51 -8.96
CA THR A 222 -18.91 -11.91 -8.57
C THR A 222 -18.12 -12.06 -7.27
N ILE A 223 -17.51 -10.98 -6.76
CA ILE A 223 -16.66 -11.03 -5.56
C ILE A 223 -17.53 -11.28 -4.33
N PRO A 224 -17.41 -12.46 -3.67
CA PRO A 224 -18.20 -12.78 -2.48
C PRO A 224 -17.54 -12.26 -1.19
N THR A 225 -16.29 -11.83 -1.27
CA THR A 225 -15.45 -11.44 -0.13
C THR A 225 -15.96 -10.15 0.51
N PRO A 226 -16.11 -10.08 1.84
CA PRO A 226 -16.38 -8.83 2.53
C PRO A 226 -15.32 -7.77 2.15
N THR A 227 -15.77 -6.59 1.72
CA THR A 227 -14.89 -5.58 1.13
C THR A 227 -15.09 -4.24 1.82
N LEU A 228 -14.00 -3.61 2.29
CA LEU A 228 -13.98 -2.20 2.67
C LEU A 228 -13.50 -1.37 1.47
N ILE A 229 -14.30 -0.39 1.07
CA ILE A 229 -13.92 0.59 0.06
C ILE A 229 -13.68 1.92 0.80
N LEU A 230 -12.43 2.40 0.75
CA LEU A 230 -11.98 3.55 1.51
C LEU A 230 -11.53 4.66 0.57
N ALA A 231 -12.27 5.77 0.57
CA ALA A 231 -11.93 6.96 -0.20
C ALA A 231 -11.18 7.99 0.64
N ALA A 232 -10.43 8.87 -0.02
CA ALA A 232 -9.87 10.08 0.56
C ALA A 232 -10.64 11.30 0.01
N ASP A 233 -11.05 12.22 0.88
CA ASP A 233 -11.99 13.28 0.49
C ASP A 233 -11.39 14.36 -0.43
N ALA A 234 -10.06 14.53 -0.40
CA ALA A 234 -9.33 15.46 -1.26
C ALA A 234 -8.56 14.77 -2.40
N ASP A 235 -8.90 13.52 -2.74
CA ASP A 235 -8.25 12.74 -3.81
C ASP A 235 -8.67 13.28 -5.20
N LEU A 236 -7.70 13.75 -5.97
CA LEU A 236 -7.89 14.27 -7.33
C LEU A 236 -7.84 13.19 -8.42
N LEU A 237 -7.32 12.00 -8.12
CA LEU A 237 -7.13 10.90 -9.07
C LEU A 237 -8.22 9.83 -8.97
N ALA A 238 -8.66 9.54 -7.74
CA ALA A 238 -9.74 8.63 -7.44
C ALA A 238 -10.75 9.30 -6.49
N PRO A 239 -11.39 10.41 -6.92
CA PRO A 239 -12.29 11.16 -6.05
C PRO A 239 -13.46 10.27 -5.59
N PRO A 240 -14.01 10.51 -4.37
CA PRO A 240 -15.08 9.70 -3.79
C PRO A 240 -16.25 9.46 -4.74
N ALA A 241 -16.65 10.49 -5.51
CA ALA A 241 -17.73 10.40 -6.48
C ALA A 241 -17.47 9.34 -7.57
N LEU A 242 -16.22 9.24 -8.05
CA LEU A 242 -15.84 8.22 -9.04
C LEU A 242 -15.79 6.82 -8.41
N MET A 243 -15.27 6.73 -7.20
CA MET A 243 -15.22 5.47 -6.48
C MET A 243 -16.60 4.90 -6.18
N LEU A 244 -17.56 5.74 -5.82
CA LEU A 244 -18.95 5.32 -5.55
C LEU A 244 -19.64 4.68 -6.77
N VAL A 245 -19.29 5.06 -8.00
CA VAL A 245 -19.86 4.46 -9.22
C VAL A 245 -19.56 2.97 -9.27
N TRP A 246 -18.30 2.57 -9.12
CA TRP A 246 -17.96 1.15 -9.17
C TRP A 246 -18.20 0.42 -7.84
N ALA A 247 -18.10 1.12 -6.72
CA ALA A 247 -18.38 0.55 -5.40
C ALA A 247 -19.78 -0.05 -5.30
N ALA A 248 -20.77 0.58 -5.93
CA ALA A 248 -22.15 0.10 -5.97
C ALA A 248 -22.29 -1.32 -6.56
N HIS A 249 -21.33 -1.77 -7.34
CA HIS A 249 -21.29 -3.11 -7.94
C HIS A 249 -20.59 -4.17 -7.05
N VAL A 250 -19.99 -3.80 -5.94
CA VAL A 250 -19.44 -4.76 -4.97
C VAL A 250 -20.51 -5.13 -3.95
N LYS A 251 -21.08 -6.33 -4.06
CA LYS A 251 -22.30 -6.74 -3.32
C LYS A 251 -22.18 -6.68 -1.79
N LYS A 252 -20.99 -7.01 -1.27
CA LYS A 252 -20.72 -7.04 0.18
C LYS A 252 -19.67 -6.00 0.52
N HIS A 253 -20.00 -4.72 0.42
CA HIS A 253 -19.05 -3.67 0.76
C HIS A 253 -19.52 -2.77 1.89
N GLU A 254 -18.54 -2.25 2.60
CA GLU A 254 -18.65 -1.11 3.50
C GLU A 254 -17.92 0.08 2.87
N TRP A 255 -18.43 1.28 3.10
CA TRP A 255 -17.86 2.51 2.61
C TRP A 255 -17.32 3.34 3.76
N ALA A 256 -16.08 3.83 3.62
CA ALA A 256 -15.47 4.75 4.56
C ALA A 256 -14.75 5.89 3.83
N VAL A 257 -14.61 7.03 4.50
CA VAL A 257 -13.86 8.18 4.00
C VAL A 257 -12.81 8.57 5.03
N VAL A 258 -11.59 8.82 4.56
CA VAL A 258 -10.52 9.48 5.33
C VAL A 258 -10.53 10.94 4.94
N THR A 259 -10.71 11.82 5.92
CA THR A 259 -10.79 13.26 5.70
C THR A 259 -9.42 13.92 5.69
N ASP A 260 -9.31 15.07 5.01
CA ASP A 260 -8.09 15.85 4.86
C ASP A 260 -6.91 15.02 4.29
N ALA A 261 -7.22 14.19 3.29
CA ALA A 261 -6.26 13.33 2.62
C ALA A 261 -6.41 13.39 1.10
N GLY A 262 -5.28 13.46 0.40
CA GLY A 262 -5.19 13.25 -1.05
C GLY A 262 -5.11 11.76 -1.41
N HIS A 263 -4.56 11.47 -2.58
CA HIS A 263 -4.43 10.11 -3.11
C HIS A 263 -3.48 9.23 -2.28
N ALA A 264 -2.46 9.82 -1.65
CA ALA A 264 -1.50 9.11 -0.79
C ALA A 264 -2.06 8.91 0.64
N VAL A 265 -3.31 8.50 0.77
CA VAL A 265 -4.11 8.44 2.00
C VAL A 265 -3.43 7.68 3.16
N THR A 266 -2.71 6.60 2.87
CA THR A 266 -1.98 5.79 3.85
C THR A 266 -0.77 6.51 4.44
N TRP A 267 -0.24 7.48 3.69
CA TRP A 267 0.89 8.30 4.04
C TRP A 267 0.47 9.59 4.75
N GLU A 268 -0.60 10.21 4.28
CA GLU A 268 -1.07 11.51 4.76
C GLU A 268 -1.83 11.42 6.09
N GLN A 269 -2.68 10.41 6.25
CA GLN A 269 -3.53 10.20 7.42
C GLN A 269 -3.41 8.76 7.95
N PRO A 270 -2.20 8.30 8.34
CA PRO A 270 -1.95 6.91 8.70
C PRO A 270 -2.78 6.43 9.89
N GLU A 271 -2.99 7.27 10.91
CA GLU A 271 -3.75 6.90 12.11
C GLU A 271 -5.22 6.63 11.77
N MET A 272 -5.86 7.54 11.04
CA MET A 272 -7.26 7.41 10.65
C MET A 272 -7.45 6.25 9.69
N PHE A 273 -6.54 6.09 8.72
CA PHE A 273 -6.55 4.98 7.78
C PHE A 273 -6.44 3.64 8.51
N ASN A 274 -5.44 3.50 9.38
CA ASN A 274 -5.17 2.27 10.11
C ASN A 274 -6.35 1.90 11.03
N ALA A 275 -6.95 2.87 11.72
CA ALA A 275 -8.11 2.63 12.59
C ALA A 275 -9.30 2.05 11.81
N LYS A 276 -9.64 2.64 10.63
CA LYS A 276 -10.74 2.15 9.79
C LYS A 276 -10.47 0.76 9.23
N VAL A 277 -9.24 0.49 8.80
CA VAL A 277 -8.85 -0.84 8.31
C VAL A 277 -8.92 -1.88 9.44
N LEU A 278 -8.37 -1.58 10.63
CA LEU A 278 -8.42 -2.51 11.78
C LEU A 278 -9.83 -2.80 12.21
N GLU A 279 -10.68 -1.78 12.34
CA GLU A 279 -12.10 -1.95 12.68
C GLU A 279 -12.80 -2.92 11.74
N PHE A 280 -12.48 -2.87 10.46
CA PHE A 280 -13.06 -3.76 9.45
C PHE A 280 -12.48 -5.17 9.50
N ILE A 281 -11.14 -5.33 9.43
CA ILE A 281 -10.53 -6.66 9.33
C ILE A 281 -10.67 -7.49 10.60
N GLN A 282 -10.83 -6.87 11.78
CA GLN A 282 -11.10 -7.57 13.05
C GLN A 282 -12.44 -8.29 13.09
N ARG A 283 -13.39 -7.93 12.23
CA ARG A 283 -14.73 -8.55 12.14
C ARG A 283 -14.78 -9.71 11.14
N HIS A 284 -13.69 -9.95 10.40
CA HIS A 284 -13.59 -10.91 9.30
C HIS A 284 -12.34 -11.79 9.43
#